data_f742b5c4c77f18cebf1bc819cb1c0b19
#
_entry.id   f742b5c4c77f18cebf1bc819cb1c0b19
#
_cell.length_a   1.000
_cell.length_b   1.000
_cell.length_c   1.000
_cell.angle_alpha   90.00
_cell.angle_beta   90.00
_cell.angle_gamma   90.00
#
_symmetry.space_group_name_H-M   'P 1'
#
loop_
_entity.id
_entity.type
_entity.pdbx_description
1 polymer ?
#
loop_
_entity_poly.entity_id
_entity_poly.type
_entity_poly.pdbx_seq_one_letter_code
_entity_poly.pdbx_strand_id
1 'polypeptide(L)'
;MNFMREEDEEPDELAQISKEGYGGILCIETGGPTPGLGCAGRGIIATFQLLEDMELFEHYKPDVVLYDVLGDVVCGGFAAPIREGYADKVLIVTSGEKMALYAANNISSAVRNFEDRSYARVFGIVLNHRNVENEKEKVQAFSEKIGVPIVGEVPRSNEIIHWEEQGKTVIEGDPASEISRCFFDLATLLWKEEENA
;
A
#
# COMPACT_ATOMS: atom_id res chain seq x y z
N MET A 1 4.96 -15.50 4.19
CA MET A 1 4.76 -16.76 4.87
C MET A 1 3.89 -17.68 4.02
N ASN A 2 4.23 -18.96 3.85
CA ASN A 2 3.49 -19.87 2.93
C ASN A 2 2.69 -20.92 3.70
N PHE A 3 2.12 -20.54 4.86
CA PHE A 3 1.44 -21.48 5.75
C PHE A 3 0.37 -22.31 5.02
N MET A 4 -0.53 -21.63 4.30
CA MET A 4 -1.59 -22.29 3.53
C MET A 4 -1.11 -23.18 2.35
N ARG A 5 0.20 -23.17 2.02
CA ARG A 5 0.77 -24.04 0.99
C ARG A 5 1.41 -25.30 1.51
N GLU A 6 1.88 -25.26 2.76
CA GLU A 6 2.66 -26.36 3.33
C GLU A 6 1.77 -27.41 3.99
N GLU A 7 0.57 -27.03 4.46
CA GLU A 7 -0.26 -27.90 5.27
C GLU A 7 -1.68 -28.18 4.72
N ASP A 8 -2.10 -27.54 3.62
CA ASP A 8 -3.47 -27.63 3.06
C ASP A 8 -4.60 -27.40 4.12
N GLU A 9 -4.26 -26.84 5.27
CA GLU A 9 -5.17 -26.53 6.38
C GLU A 9 -5.23 -25.03 6.61
N GLU A 10 -6.41 -24.52 6.95
CA GLU A 10 -6.58 -23.13 7.37
C GLU A 10 -5.96 -22.93 8.75
N PRO A 11 -5.28 -21.79 9.01
CA PRO A 11 -4.68 -21.54 10.33
C PRO A 11 -5.76 -21.32 11.39
N ASP A 12 -5.64 -22.01 12.50
CA ASP A 12 -6.60 -21.93 13.62
C ASP A 12 -6.45 -20.66 14.46
N GLU A 13 -5.30 -19.98 14.36
CA GLU A 13 -4.98 -18.80 15.19
C GLU A 13 -4.39 -17.66 14.35
N LEU A 14 -4.85 -16.44 14.63
CA LEU A 14 -4.32 -15.22 13.99
C LEU A 14 -2.80 -15.05 14.17
N ALA A 15 -2.24 -15.53 15.29
CA ALA A 15 -0.80 -15.51 15.55
C ALA A 15 0.03 -16.32 14.54
N GLN A 16 -0.57 -17.25 13.81
CA GLN A 16 0.12 -18.05 12.81
C GLN A 16 0.32 -17.28 11.49
N ILE A 17 -0.59 -16.36 11.18
CA ILE A 17 -0.56 -15.58 9.93
C ILE A 17 -0.09 -14.14 10.11
N SER A 18 0.05 -13.69 11.35
CA SER A 18 0.43 -12.31 11.68
C SER A 18 1.74 -12.24 12.45
N LYS A 19 2.40 -11.10 12.37
CA LYS A 19 3.60 -10.77 13.17
C LYS A 19 3.50 -9.34 13.65
N GLU A 20 3.88 -9.12 14.90
CA GLU A 20 4.02 -7.78 15.43
C GLU A 20 5.36 -7.17 14.96
N GLY A 21 5.28 -6.01 14.33
CA GLY A 21 6.40 -5.19 13.91
C GLY A 21 6.70 -4.07 14.90
N TYR A 22 7.54 -3.12 14.47
CA TYR A 22 7.90 -1.95 15.26
C TYR A 22 6.66 -1.15 15.70
N GLY A 23 6.64 -0.71 16.95
CA GLY A 23 5.56 0.10 17.50
C GLY A 23 4.22 -0.63 17.68
N GLY A 24 4.21 -1.97 17.67
CA GLY A 24 3.00 -2.76 17.83
C GLY A 24 2.16 -2.89 16.55
N ILE A 25 2.75 -2.58 15.39
CA ILE A 25 2.06 -2.72 14.10
C ILE A 25 1.88 -4.19 13.76
N LEU A 26 0.64 -4.61 13.54
CA LEU A 26 0.33 -5.95 13.07
C LEU A 26 0.64 -6.07 11.58
N CYS A 27 1.52 -6.99 11.22
CA CYS A 27 1.93 -7.25 9.84
C CYS A 27 1.39 -8.60 9.38
N ILE A 28 0.74 -8.61 8.22
CA ILE A 28 0.21 -9.82 7.58
C ILE A 28 0.72 -9.88 6.15
N GLU A 29 1.27 -11.02 5.73
CA GLU A 29 1.72 -11.23 4.37
C GLU A 29 0.82 -12.21 3.65
N THR A 30 0.26 -11.79 2.52
CA THR A 30 -0.50 -12.67 1.65
C THR A 30 0.44 -13.33 0.65
N GLY A 31 0.61 -14.65 0.73
CA GLY A 31 1.44 -15.40 -0.20
C GLY A 31 0.88 -15.37 -1.63
N GLY A 32 1.74 -15.09 -2.61
CA GLY A 32 1.39 -15.26 -4.02
C GLY A 32 1.36 -16.75 -4.45
N PRO A 33 0.81 -17.13 -5.61
CA PRO A 33 0.85 -18.50 -6.12
C PRO A 33 2.29 -18.94 -6.42
N THR A 34 2.51 -20.24 -6.52
CA THR A 34 3.80 -20.75 -7.03
C THR A 34 4.08 -20.09 -8.38
N PRO A 35 5.30 -19.57 -8.63
CA PRO A 35 5.64 -18.95 -9.89
C PRO A 35 5.25 -19.83 -11.09
N GLY A 36 4.48 -19.24 -12.03
CA GLY A 36 3.95 -19.94 -13.19
C GLY A 36 2.64 -20.71 -12.97
N LEU A 37 2.11 -20.75 -11.75
CA LEU A 37 0.88 -21.46 -11.43
C LEU A 37 -0.16 -20.53 -10.78
N GLY A 38 -0.99 -19.90 -11.58
CA GLY A 38 -2.17 -19.18 -11.11
C GLY A 38 -1.99 -17.65 -10.98
N CYS A 39 -3.04 -16.99 -10.48
CA CYS A 39 -3.11 -15.54 -10.32
C CYS A 39 -2.99 -15.17 -8.82
N ALA A 40 -2.07 -14.29 -8.47
CA ALA A 40 -1.88 -13.78 -7.11
C ALA A 40 -3.16 -13.13 -6.53
N GLY A 41 -4.02 -12.58 -7.38
CA GLY A 41 -5.28 -11.97 -6.96
C GLY A 41 -6.28 -12.93 -6.29
N ARG A 42 -6.21 -14.22 -6.56
CA ARG A 42 -7.02 -15.22 -5.82
C ARG A 42 -6.52 -15.37 -4.39
N GLY A 43 -5.20 -15.31 -4.19
CA GLY A 43 -4.62 -15.36 -2.84
C GLY A 43 -5.06 -14.18 -2.00
N ILE A 44 -5.13 -12.98 -2.57
CA ILE A 44 -5.60 -11.78 -1.87
C ILE A 44 -7.04 -11.94 -1.41
N ILE A 45 -7.96 -12.38 -2.30
CA ILE A 45 -9.36 -12.60 -1.96
C ILE A 45 -9.50 -13.67 -0.86
N ALA A 46 -8.79 -14.80 -0.98
CA ALA A 46 -8.81 -15.84 0.04
C ALA A 46 -8.28 -15.34 1.39
N THR A 47 -7.26 -14.48 1.37
CA THR A 47 -6.75 -13.87 2.60
C THR A 47 -7.80 -12.98 3.26
N PHE A 48 -8.50 -12.12 2.51
CA PHE A 48 -9.56 -11.30 3.10
C PHE A 48 -10.66 -12.13 3.74
N GLN A 49 -11.12 -13.18 3.04
CA GLN A 49 -12.11 -14.11 3.59
C GLN A 49 -11.61 -14.75 4.89
N LEU A 50 -10.36 -15.21 4.92
CA LEU A 50 -9.77 -15.78 6.11
C LEU A 50 -9.71 -14.77 7.27
N LEU A 51 -9.31 -13.53 7.00
CA LEU A 51 -9.24 -12.48 8.02
C LEU A 51 -10.61 -12.12 8.59
N GLU A 52 -11.67 -12.15 7.76
CA GLU A 52 -13.05 -11.99 8.18
C GLU A 52 -13.52 -13.19 9.02
N ASP A 53 -13.30 -14.41 8.56
CA ASP A 53 -13.67 -15.64 9.26
C ASP A 53 -13.01 -15.75 10.64
N MET A 54 -11.81 -15.20 10.77
CA MET A 54 -11.05 -15.10 12.03
C MET A 54 -11.39 -13.85 12.87
N GLU A 55 -12.35 -13.03 12.45
CA GLU A 55 -12.79 -11.80 13.14
C GLU A 55 -11.62 -10.87 13.48
N LEU A 56 -10.60 -10.75 12.56
CA LEU A 56 -9.38 -10.00 12.82
C LEU A 56 -9.66 -8.53 13.18
N PHE A 57 -10.53 -7.88 12.41
CA PHE A 57 -10.84 -6.46 12.58
C PHE A 57 -11.58 -6.19 13.89
N GLU A 58 -12.45 -7.10 14.32
CA GLU A 58 -13.16 -7.05 15.59
C GLU A 58 -12.23 -7.30 16.79
N HIS A 59 -11.25 -8.17 16.57
CA HIS A 59 -10.29 -8.56 17.62
C HIS A 59 -9.25 -7.47 17.88
N TYR A 60 -8.61 -6.98 16.81
CA TYR A 60 -7.51 -5.99 16.92
C TYR A 60 -7.98 -4.54 16.91
N LYS A 61 -9.15 -4.25 16.30
CA LYS A 61 -9.72 -2.90 16.14
C LYS A 61 -8.69 -1.88 15.68
N PRO A 62 -8.03 -2.11 14.55
CA PRO A 62 -6.99 -1.21 14.07
C PRO A 62 -7.56 0.18 13.74
N ASP A 63 -6.84 1.23 14.11
CA ASP A 63 -7.18 2.61 13.73
C ASP A 63 -6.95 2.85 12.24
N VAL A 64 -5.95 2.19 11.65
CA VAL A 64 -5.60 2.30 10.23
C VAL A 64 -5.20 0.93 9.69
N VAL A 65 -5.68 0.61 8.50
CA VAL A 65 -5.27 -0.58 7.74
C VAL A 65 -4.60 -0.16 6.44
N LEU A 66 -3.36 -0.59 6.23
CA LEU A 66 -2.60 -0.32 5.01
C LEU A 66 -2.52 -1.58 4.15
N TYR A 67 -3.02 -1.48 2.92
CA TYR A 67 -2.89 -2.53 1.92
C TYR A 67 -1.76 -2.18 0.96
N ASP A 68 -0.60 -2.82 1.14
CA ASP A 68 0.54 -2.70 0.22
C ASP A 68 0.31 -3.59 -1.00
N VAL A 69 -0.23 -3.00 -2.05
CA VAL A 69 -0.67 -3.70 -3.26
C VAL A 69 0.31 -3.44 -4.41
N LEU A 70 0.61 -4.48 -5.18
CA LEU A 70 1.43 -4.35 -6.39
C LEU A 70 0.84 -3.34 -7.38
N GLY A 71 1.70 -2.51 -7.97
CA GLY A 71 1.30 -1.49 -8.96
C GLY A 71 0.83 -2.05 -10.32
N ASP A 72 0.98 -3.34 -10.56
CA ASP A 72 0.53 -4.01 -11.78
C ASP A 72 -0.90 -4.54 -11.63
N VAL A 73 -1.87 -3.67 -11.95
CA VAL A 73 -3.32 -3.95 -11.80
C VAL A 73 -3.91 -4.79 -12.94
N VAL A 74 -3.16 -5.72 -13.51
CA VAL A 74 -3.63 -6.56 -14.62
C VAL A 74 -4.70 -7.58 -14.26
N CYS A 75 -4.86 -7.96 -13.00
CA CYS A 75 -5.91 -8.90 -12.61
C CYS A 75 -6.82 -8.34 -11.51
N GLY A 76 -8.11 -8.70 -11.61
CA GLY A 76 -9.16 -8.16 -10.73
C GLY A 76 -8.96 -8.44 -9.23
N GLY A 77 -8.10 -9.38 -8.86
CA GLY A 77 -7.80 -9.67 -7.46
C GLY A 77 -6.99 -8.58 -6.76
N PHE A 78 -6.13 -7.84 -7.49
CA PHE A 78 -5.43 -6.69 -6.91
C PHE A 78 -6.37 -5.51 -6.63
N ALA A 79 -7.53 -5.49 -7.25
CA ALA A 79 -8.56 -4.49 -6.97
C ALA A 79 -9.53 -4.93 -5.85
N ALA A 80 -9.34 -6.10 -5.23
CA ALA A 80 -10.24 -6.58 -4.17
C ALA A 80 -10.35 -5.57 -3.01
N PRO A 81 -9.25 -5.01 -2.44
CA PRO A 81 -9.36 -4.03 -1.37
C PRO A 81 -10.20 -2.81 -1.75
N ILE A 82 -10.15 -2.42 -3.04
CA ILE A 82 -10.86 -1.25 -3.55
C ILE A 82 -12.35 -1.56 -3.76
N ARG A 83 -12.67 -2.74 -4.28
CA ARG A 83 -14.03 -3.10 -4.72
C ARG A 83 -14.96 -3.56 -3.61
N GLU A 84 -14.43 -4.07 -2.52
CA GLU A 84 -15.21 -4.75 -1.48
C GLU A 84 -15.34 -3.93 -0.20
N GLY A 85 -14.95 -2.63 -0.27
CA GLY A 85 -15.12 -1.70 0.85
C GLY A 85 -14.08 -1.85 1.96
N TYR A 86 -12.98 -2.58 1.70
CA TYR A 86 -11.87 -2.68 2.65
C TYR A 86 -11.00 -1.42 2.69
N ALA A 87 -10.97 -0.64 1.61
CA ALA A 87 -10.20 0.59 1.52
C ALA A 87 -11.07 1.77 1.08
N ASP A 88 -10.87 2.92 1.69
CA ASP A 88 -11.55 4.18 1.35
C ASP A 88 -10.69 5.06 0.47
N LYS A 89 -9.37 5.02 0.64
CA LYS A 89 -8.40 5.90 -0.01
C LYS A 89 -7.32 5.10 -0.72
N VAL A 90 -6.97 5.51 -1.92
CA VAL A 90 -5.86 4.95 -2.69
C VAL A 90 -4.77 6.01 -2.84
N LEU A 91 -3.58 5.72 -2.36
CA LEU A 91 -2.37 6.48 -2.60
C LEU A 91 -1.60 5.86 -3.77
N ILE A 92 -1.32 6.65 -4.79
CA ILE A 92 -0.52 6.21 -5.93
C ILE A 92 0.93 6.62 -5.69
N VAL A 93 1.79 5.65 -5.35
CA VAL A 93 3.24 5.88 -5.23
C VAL A 93 3.87 5.77 -6.61
N THR A 94 4.52 6.83 -7.08
CA THR A 94 5.13 6.85 -8.42
C THR A 94 6.43 7.68 -8.45
N SER A 95 7.13 7.64 -9.57
CA SER A 95 8.32 8.45 -9.85
C SER A 95 8.19 9.14 -11.22
N GLY A 96 9.18 9.94 -11.61
CA GLY A 96 9.23 10.59 -12.93
C GLY A 96 9.60 9.67 -14.10
N GLU A 97 9.77 8.38 -13.86
CA GLU A 97 10.07 7.39 -14.91
C GLU A 97 8.82 7.09 -15.75
N LYS A 98 9.00 6.94 -17.06
CA LYS A 98 7.86 6.75 -18.00
C LYS A 98 7.00 5.54 -17.63
N MET A 99 7.63 4.43 -17.22
CA MET A 99 6.90 3.21 -16.88
C MET A 99 6.17 3.34 -15.54
N ALA A 100 6.75 4.07 -14.58
CA ALA A 100 6.08 4.36 -13.31
C ALA A 100 4.83 5.24 -13.54
N LEU A 101 4.93 6.28 -14.36
CA LEU A 101 3.79 7.13 -14.71
C LEU A 101 2.72 6.36 -15.52
N TYR A 102 3.13 5.42 -16.37
CA TYR A 102 2.20 4.56 -17.09
C TYR A 102 1.43 3.64 -16.12
N ALA A 103 2.13 3.00 -15.18
CA ALA A 103 1.50 2.18 -14.15
C ALA A 103 0.55 3.02 -13.26
N ALA A 104 0.99 4.21 -12.84
CA ALA A 104 0.18 5.15 -12.07
C ALA A 104 -1.12 5.56 -12.80
N ASN A 105 -1.04 5.78 -14.13
CA ASN A 105 -2.23 6.05 -14.94
C ASN A 105 -3.19 4.85 -14.97
N ASN A 106 -2.67 3.63 -15.07
CA ASN A 106 -3.50 2.42 -15.07
C ASN A 106 -4.20 2.23 -13.72
N ILE A 107 -3.48 2.46 -12.60
CA ILE A 107 -4.06 2.42 -11.26
C ILE A 107 -5.18 3.46 -11.13
N SER A 108 -4.90 4.72 -11.48
CA SER A 108 -5.91 5.80 -11.44
C SER A 108 -7.16 5.46 -12.26
N SER A 109 -6.97 4.92 -13.46
CA SER A 109 -8.08 4.52 -14.34
C SER A 109 -8.86 3.35 -13.75
N ALA A 110 -8.17 2.37 -13.17
CA ALA A 110 -8.81 1.22 -12.53
C ALA A 110 -9.67 1.64 -11.33
N VAL A 111 -9.16 2.52 -10.46
CA VAL A 111 -9.91 3.03 -9.31
C VAL A 111 -11.16 3.78 -9.77
N ARG A 112 -11.03 4.68 -10.73
CA ARG A 112 -12.16 5.46 -11.26
C ARG A 112 -13.28 4.62 -11.86
N ASN A 113 -12.97 3.47 -12.44
CA ASN A 113 -13.98 2.54 -12.94
C ASN A 113 -14.90 1.99 -11.84
N PHE A 114 -14.52 2.17 -10.56
CA PHE A 114 -15.28 1.70 -9.41
C PHE A 114 -15.85 2.81 -8.54
N GLU A 115 -15.49 4.09 -8.78
CA GLU A 115 -15.96 5.24 -7.98
C GLU A 115 -17.50 5.36 -7.93
N ASP A 116 -18.19 5.07 -9.04
CA ASP A 116 -19.65 5.11 -9.13
C ASP A 116 -20.37 4.12 -8.19
N ARG A 117 -19.63 3.18 -7.60
CA ARG A 117 -20.16 2.14 -6.71
C ARG A 117 -19.88 2.38 -5.24
N SER A 118 -19.49 3.60 -4.87
CA SER A 118 -19.09 3.96 -3.49
C SER A 118 -17.88 3.16 -2.97
N TYR A 119 -17.00 2.75 -3.87
CA TYR A 119 -15.72 2.11 -3.53
C TYR A 119 -14.62 3.17 -3.31
N ALA A 120 -13.40 2.72 -2.99
CA ALA A 120 -12.27 3.60 -2.73
C ALA A 120 -12.03 4.63 -3.84
N ARG A 121 -11.58 5.81 -3.46
CA ARG A 121 -11.21 6.91 -4.36
C ARG A 121 -9.69 7.11 -4.40
N VAL A 122 -9.19 7.66 -5.50
CA VAL A 122 -7.79 8.11 -5.54
C VAL A 122 -7.67 9.35 -4.65
N PHE A 123 -6.94 9.21 -3.55
CA PHE A 123 -6.70 10.29 -2.60
C PHE A 123 -5.59 11.22 -3.07
N GLY A 124 -4.47 10.67 -3.56
CA GLY A 124 -3.36 11.47 -3.99
C GLY A 124 -2.18 10.67 -4.55
N ILE A 125 -1.20 11.40 -5.04
CA ILE A 125 0.07 10.90 -5.54
C ILE A 125 1.14 11.13 -4.47
N VAL A 126 1.95 10.11 -4.18
CA VAL A 126 3.20 10.23 -3.43
C VAL A 126 4.35 10.12 -4.43
N LEU A 127 5.12 11.19 -4.59
CA LEU A 127 6.31 11.19 -5.42
C LEU A 127 7.48 10.53 -4.67
N ASN A 128 7.84 9.32 -5.08
CA ASN A 128 9.02 8.62 -4.61
C ASN A 128 10.20 8.92 -5.54
N HIS A 129 11.09 9.80 -5.13
CA HIS A 129 12.17 10.30 -5.97
C HIS A 129 13.17 9.21 -6.39
N ARG A 130 13.46 9.17 -7.69
CA ARG A 130 14.45 8.27 -8.32
C ARG A 130 15.61 9.04 -8.96
N ASN A 131 15.68 10.37 -8.73
CA ASN A 131 16.66 11.28 -9.35
C ASN A 131 16.57 11.30 -10.90
N VAL A 132 15.36 11.24 -11.41
CA VAL A 132 15.09 11.39 -12.84
C VAL A 132 15.17 12.87 -13.22
N GLU A 133 15.75 13.19 -14.38
CA GLU A 133 15.81 14.58 -14.87
C GLU A 133 14.38 15.17 -15.01
N ASN A 134 14.18 16.38 -14.48
CA ASN A 134 12.90 17.11 -14.43
C ASN A 134 11.78 16.25 -13.82
N GLU A 135 12.10 15.53 -12.75
CA GLU A 135 11.18 14.55 -12.13
C GLU A 135 9.93 15.22 -11.59
N LYS A 136 10.07 16.32 -10.85
CA LYS A 136 8.95 17.06 -10.27
C LYS A 136 8.02 17.60 -11.35
N GLU A 137 8.58 18.21 -12.38
CA GLU A 137 7.80 18.76 -13.50
C GLU A 137 7.02 17.68 -14.24
N LYS A 138 7.63 16.49 -14.43
CA LYS A 138 6.97 15.36 -15.08
C LYS A 138 5.80 14.84 -14.25
N VAL A 139 6.00 14.67 -12.95
CA VAL A 139 4.96 14.18 -12.05
C VAL A 139 3.88 15.24 -11.83
N GLN A 140 4.24 16.52 -11.79
CA GLN A 140 3.28 17.62 -11.73
C GLN A 140 2.39 17.66 -12.97
N ALA A 141 2.96 17.59 -14.17
CA ALA A 141 2.19 17.53 -15.40
C ALA A 141 1.29 16.29 -15.47
N PHE A 142 1.74 15.17 -14.94
CA PHE A 142 0.92 13.96 -14.82
C PHE A 142 -0.23 14.16 -13.82
N SER A 143 0.03 14.72 -12.64
CA SER A 143 -0.95 15.06 -11.62
C SER A 143 -2.07 15.94 -12.19
N GLU A 144 -1.71 17.02 -12.89
CA GLU A 144 -2.66 17.91 -13.55
C GLU A 144 -3.50 17.19 -14.62
N LYS A 145 -2.85 16.34 -15.43
CA LYS A 145 -3.52 15.58 -16.48
C LYS A 145 -4.59 14.63 -15.93
N ILE A 146 -4.31 13.96 -14.83
CA ILE A 146 -5.25 13.01 -14.22
C ILE A 146 -6.13 13.66 -13.13
N GLY A 147 -5.92 14.95 -12.80
CA GLY A 147 -6.69 15.67 -11.79
C GLY A 147 -6.56 15.09 -10.38
N VAL A 148 -5.37 14.55 -10.02
CA VAL A 148 -5.08 13.97 -8.70
C VAL A 148 -3.91 14.72 -8.09
N PRO A 149 -4.03 15.29 -6.87
CA PRO A 149 -2.97 16.10 -6.26
C PRO A 149 -1.76 15.26 -5.84
N ILE A 150 -0.58 15.89 -5.85
CA ILE A 150 0.60 15.35 -5.17
C ILE A 150 0.45 15.69 -3.68
N VAL A 151 0.37 14.67 -2.84
CA VAL A 151 0.11 14.81 -1.40
C VAL A 151 1.35 14.55 -0.53
N GLY A 152 2.42 14.04 -1.12
CA GLY A 152 3.68 13.81 -0.42
C GLY A 152 4.83 13.58 -1.39
N GLU A 153 6.03 13.85 -0.90
CA GLU A 153 7.27 13.57 -1.61
C GLU A 153 8.23 12.83 -0.67
N VAL A 154 8.79 11.74 -1.16
CA VAL A 154 9.81 10.95 -0.45
C VAL A 154 11.13 11.08 -1.20
N PRO A 155 12.12 11.81 -0.68
CA PRO A 155 13.39 11.96 -1.34
C PRO A 155 14.16 10.63 -1.37
N ARG A 156 15.00 10.46 -2.38
CA ARG A 156 15.91 9.31 -2.41
C ARG A 156 16.97 9.50 -1.32
N SER A 157 16.99 8.59 -0.35
CA SER A 157 17.93 8.63 0.77
C SER A 157 18.65 7.30 0.95
N ASN A 158 19.95 7.37 1.20
CA ASN A 158 20.73 6.20 1.59
C ASN A 158 20.44 5.76 3.04
N GLU A 159 19.82 6.61 3.85
CA GLU A 159 19.42 6.27 5.21
C GLU A 159 18.38 5.14 5.22
N ILE A 160 17.45 5.13 4.25
CA ILE A 160 16.47 4.05 4.12
C ILE A 160 17.20 2.72 3.95
N ILE A 161 18.14 2.65 3.00
CA ILE A 161 18.93 1.44 2.73
C ILE A 161 19.76 1.05 3.95
N HIS A 162 20.40 2.04 4.60
CA HIS A 162 21.23 1.81 5.78
C HIS A 162 20.46 1.13 6.93
N TRP A 163 19.24 1.59 7.20
CA TRP A 163 18.43 1.01 8.27
C TRP A 163 17.78 -0.31 7.85
N GLU A 164 17.37 -0.44 6.58
CA GLU A 164 16.85 -1.68 6.01
C GLU A 164 17.88 -2.84 6.12
N GLU A 165 19.16 -2.59 5.84
CA GLU A 165 20.25 -3.57 6.02
C GLU A 165 20.40 -4.03 7.48
N GLN A 166 19.92 -3.26 8.44
CA GLN A 166 19.88 -3.59 9.84
C GLN A 166 18.55 -4.22 10.31
N GLY A 167 17.64 -4.47 9.38
CA GLY A 167 16.30 -4.98 9.67
C GLY A 167 15.37 -3.98 10.35
N LYS A 168 15.61 -2.67 10.16
CA LYS A 168 14.86 -1.58 10.77
C LYS A 168 14.24 -0.67 9.72
N THR A 169 13.15 -0.01 10.10
CA THR A 169 12.65 1.13 9.34
C THR A 169 13.50 2.38 9.63
N VAL A 170 13.46 3.36 8.73
CA VAL A 170 14.14 4.65 8.95
C VAL A 170 13.60 5.36 10.21
N ILE A 171 12.31 5.23 10.48
CA ILE A 171 11.66 5.83 11.67
C ILE A 171 12.14 5.15 12.95
N GLU A 172 12.33 3.85 12.96
CA GLU A 172 12.90 3.12 14.08
C GLU A 172 14.38 3.48 14.30
N GLY A 173 15.13 3.66 13.21
CA GLY A 173 16.56 3.95 13.25
C GLY A 173 16.89 5.37 13.65
N ASP A 174 16.26 6.35 13.01
CA ASP A 174 16.39 7.78 13.29
C ASP A 174 15.07 8.53 13.06
N PRO A 175 14.21 8.62 14.08
CA PRO A 175 12.93 9.31 13.96
C PRO A 175 13.06 10.83 13.76
N ALA A 176 14.24 11.42 14.01
CA ALA A 176 14.48 12.85 13.86
C ALA A 176 15.05 13.23 12.48
N SER A 177 15.40 12.25 11.66
CA SER A 177 15.96 12.49 10.34
C SER A 177 14.98 13.20 9.41
N GLU A 178 15.52 13.84 8.35
CA GLU A 178 14.71 14.51 7.34
C GLU A 178 13.78 13.52 6.62
N ILE A 179 14.27 12.33 6.34
CA ILE A 179 13.48 11.30 5.65
C ILE A 179 12.35 10.79 6.54
N SER A 180 12.57 10.62 7.85
CA SER A 180 11.52 10.23 8.79
C SER A 180 10.42 11.28 8.88
N ARG A 181 10.76 12.57 8.83
CA ARG A 181 9.78 13.67 8.82
C ARG A 181 8.85 13.60 7.62
N CYS A 182 9.36 13.24 6.44
CA CYS A 182 8.51 13.07 5.25
C CYS A 182 7.39 12.04 5.48
N PHE A 183 7.69 10.93 6.16
CA PHE A 183 6.70 9.92 6.50
C PHE A 183 5.73 10.39 7.58
N PHE A 184 6.21 11.12 8.60
CA PHE A 184 5.33 11.71 9.62
C PHE A 184 4.38 12.77 9.03
N ASP A 185 4.87 13.59 8.11
CA ASP A 185 4.06 14.61 7.43
C ASP A 185 2.96 13.94 6.60
N LEU A 186 3.29 12.88 5.85
CA LEU A 186 2.33 12.10 5.08
C LEU A 186 1.28 11.43 6.00
N ALA A 187 1.71 10.80 7.07
CA ALA A 187 0.82 10.18 8.05
C ALA A 187 -0.11 11.23 8.69
N THR A 188 0.42 12.40 9.04
CA THR A 188 -0.35 13.50 9.61
C THR A 188 -1.41 14.02 8.64
N LEU A 189 -1.08 14.11 7.36
CA LEU A 189 -2.04 14.51 6.33
C LEU A 189 -3.19 13.52 6.23
N LEU A 190 -2.88 12.23 6.18
CA LEU A 190 -3.88 11.17 6.07
C LEU A 190 -4.81 11.14 7.30
N TRP A 191 -4.27 11.34 8.48
CA TRP A 191 -5.02 11.35 9.73
C TRP A 191 -5.99 12.53 9.84
N LYS A 192 -5.55 13.74 9.50
CA LYS A 192 -6.39 14.95 9.57
C LYS A 192 -7.58 14.94 8.61
N GLU A 193 -7.47 14.26 7.50
CA GLU A 193 -8.59 14.11 6.55
C GLU A 193 -9.70 13.19 7.08
N GLU A 194 -9.38 12.31 8.02
CA GLU A 194 -10.37 11.46 8.71
C GLU A 194 -11.17 12.22 9.74
N GLU A 195 -10.54 13.16 10.47
CA GLU A 195 -11.24 14.00 11.46
C GLU A 195 -12.22 14.98 10.83
N ASN A 196 -12.12 15.25 9.52
CA ASN A 196 -12.95 16.20 8.78
C ASN A 196 -13.98 15.52 7.85
N ALA A 197 -14.02 14.20 7.77
CA ALA A 197 -14.93 13.44 6.92
C ALA A 197 -16.14 12.93 7.71
#